data_0df3b177bc9b212ecdfba58a502795fe
#
_entry.id   0df3b177bc9b212ecdfba58a502795fe
#
_cell.length_a   1.000
_cell.length_b   1.000
_cell.length_c   1.000
_cell.angle_alpha   90.00
_cell.angle_beta   90.00
_cell.angle_gamma   90.00
#
_symmetry.space_group_name_H-M   'P 1'
#
loop_
_entity.id
_entity.type
_entity.pdbx_description
1 polymer ?
#
loop_
_entity_poly.entity_id
_entity_poly.type
_entity_poly.pdbx_seq_one_letter_code
_entity_poly.pdbx_strand_id
1 'polypeptide(L)'
;MTDQIRRAARSVGANISEAWGKRRYEAHFISKLTDADGENHEVEHWLITARRDGYLTDAEFTTLLEQKREVGRMLGSMIHKPESFHLK
;
A
#
# COMPACT_ATOMS: atom_id res chain seq x y z
N MET A 1 10.37 12.24 9.57
CA MET A 1 8.94 12.10 9.12
C MET A 1 8.84 11.72 7.66
N THR A 2 9.46 12.50 6.77
CA THR A 2 9.45 12.21 5.32
C THR A 2 10.07 10.84 5.01
N ASP A 3 11.12 10.45 5.74
CA ASP A 3 11.79 9.17 5.53
C ASP A 3 10.90 7.98 5.90
N GLN A 4 10.09 8.10 6.96
CA GLN A 4 9.15 7.05 7.35
C GLN A 4 8.09 6.86 6.28
N ILE A 5 7.57 7.95 5.71
CA ILE A 5 6.57 7.89 4.63
C ILE A 5 7.17 7.23 3.39
N ARG A 6 8.37 7.63 2.99
CA ARG A 6 9.06 7.03 1.84
C ARG A 6 9.33 5.55 2.05
N ARG A 7 9.78 5.19 3.24
CA ARG A 7 10.10 3.80 3.58
C ARG A 7 8.86 2.93 3.53
N ALA A 8 7.76 3.40 4.12
CA ALA A 8 6.49 2.68 4.09
C ALA A 8 5.97 2.54 2.66
N ALA A 9 6.03 3.61 1.87
CA ALA A 9 5.60 3.58 0.47
C ALA A 9 6.44 2.60 -0.37
N ARG A 10 7.76 2.56 -0.16
CA ARG A 10 8.64 1.59 -0.84
C ARG A 10 8.30 0.16 -0.45
N SER A 11 8.00 -0.07 0.82
CA SER A 11 7.58 -1.38 1.31
C SER A 11 6.29 -1.85 0.64
N VAL A 12 5.32 -0.95 0.48
CA VAL A 12 4.09 -1.25 -0.27
C VAL A 12 4.44 -1.71 -1.68
N GLY A 13 5.23 -0.92 -2.40
CA GLY A 13 5.63 -1.23 -3.77
C GLY A 13 6.41 -2.54 -3.88
N ALA A 14 7.35 -2.77 -2.96
CA ALA A 14 8.17 -3.98 -2.94
C ALA A 14 7.29 -5.22 -2.70
N ASN A 15 6.34 -5.15 -1.76
CA ASN A 15 5.46 -6.28 -1.48
C ASN A 15 4.50 -6.55 -2.64
N ILE A 16 4.01 -5.51 -3.31
CA ILE A 16 3.18 -5.68 -4.51
C ILE A 16 3.98 -6.36 -5.62
N SER A 17 5.21 -5.92 -5.84
CA SER A 17 6.10 -6.49 -6.85
C SER A 17 6.39 -7.96 -6.57
N GLU A 18 6.69 -8.31 -5.31
CA GLU A 18 6.88 -9.71 -4.92
C GLU A 18 5.61 -10.54 -5.08
N ALA A 19 4.46 -9.97 -4.71
CA ALA A 19 3.18 -10.65 -4.89
C ALA A 19 2.97 -10.95 -6.37
N TRP A 20 3.22 -10.00 -7.26
CA TRP A 20 3.05 -10.18 -8.68
C TRP A 20 3.94 -11.30 -9.22
N GLY A 21 5.19 -11.38 -8.76
CA GLY A 21 6.10 -12.46 -9.10
C GLY A 21 5.67 -13.83 -8.56
N LYS A 22 4.85 -13.83 -7.51
CA LYS A 22 4.35 -15.06 -6.87
C LYS A 22 2.90 -15.36 -7.20
N ARG A 23 2.30 -14.68 -8.18
CA ARG A 23 0.86 -14.82 -8.45
C ARG A 23 0.42 -16.20 -8.93
N ARG A 24 1.38 -17.05 -9.31
CA ARG A 24 1.15 -18.46 -9.60
C ARG A 24 0.83 -19.28 -8.35
N TYR A 25 1.30 -18.80 -7.19
CA TYR A 25 1.14 -19.46 -5.90
C TYR A 25 0.22 -18.62 -5.02
N GLU A 26 -1.06 -18.98 -4.98
CA GLU A 26 -2.10 -18.15 -4.36
C GLU A 26 -1.78 -17.75 -2.92
N ALA A 27 -1.31 -18.70 -2.09
CA ALA A 27 -1.01 -18.38 -0.69
C ALA A 27 0.11 -17.33 -0.56
N HIS A 28 1.15 -17.43 -1.39
CA HIS A 28 2.25 -16.45 -1.40
C HIS A 28 1.78 -15.12 -1.93
N PHE A 29 0.96 -15.13 -2.98
CA PHE A 29 0.38 -13.93 -3.57
C PHE A 29 -0.42 -13.15 -2.53
N ILE A 30 -1.35 -13.81 -1.86
CA ILE A 30 -2.20 -13.20 -0.83
C ILE A 30 -1.36 -12.73 0.35
N SER A 31 -0.39 -13.52 0.79
CA SER A 31 0.49 -13.16 1.90
C SER A 31 1.23 -11.85 1.63
N LYS A 32 1.81 -11.70 0.44
CA LYS A 32 2.54 -10.48 0.08
C LYS A 32 1.62 -9.28 -0.10
N LEU A 33 0.42 -9.49 -0.64
CA LEU A 33 -0.57 -8.42 -0.75
C LEU A 33 -1.04 -7.97 0.64
N THR A 34 -1.20 -8.90 1.57
CA THR A 34 -1.58 -8.58 2.96
C THR A 34 -0.48 -7.77 3.63
N ASP A 35 0.79 -8.11 3.40
CA ASP A 35 1.91 -7.33 3.90
C ASP A 35 1.89 -5.90 3.32
N ALA A 36 1.64 -5.78 2.02
CA ALA A 36 1.52 -4.49 1.37
C ALA A 36 0.38 -3.66 1.95
N ASP A 37 -0.75 -4.30 2.24
CA ASP A 37 -1.91 -3.63 2.83
C ASP A 37 -1.60 -3.09 4.22
N GLY A 38 -0.88 -3.88 5.04
CA GLY A 38 -0.42 -3.45 6.36
C GLY A 38 0.49 -2.23 6.27
N GLU A 39 1.46 -2.26 5.35
CA GLU A 39 2.36 -1.12 5.13
C GLU A 39 1.60 0.10 4.60
N ASN A 40 0.57 -0.12 3.79
CA ASN A 40 -0.26 0.96 3.28
C ASN A 40 -1.05 1.65 4.40
N HIS A 41 -1.52 0.90 5.39
CA HIS A 41 -2.14 1.48 6.59
C HIS A 41 -1.12 2.31 7.38
N GLU A 42 0.11 1.87 7.45
CA GLU A 42 1.18 2.61 8.12
C GLU A 42 1.46 3.94 7.41
N VAL A 43 1.39 3.98 6.08
CA VAL A 43 1.49 5.23 5.32
C VAL A 43 0.44 6.23 5.80
N GLU A 44 -0.81 5.81 5.99
CA GLU A 44 -1.86 6.70 6.47
C GLU A 44 -1.52 7.28 7.85
N HIS A 45 -1.03 6.46 8.75
CA HIS A 45 -0.59 6.91 10.08
C HIS A 45 0.47 8.02 9.97
N TRP A 46 1.49 7.81 9.13
CA TRP A 46 2.56 8.81 8.96
C TRP A 46 2.06 10.08 8.26
N LEU A 47 1.11 9.96 7.34
CA LEU A 47 0.53 11.13 6.68
C LEU A 47 -0.25 11.99 7.68
N ILE A 48 -1.05 11.38 8.55
CA ILE A 48 -1.81 12.06 9.58
C ILE A 48 -0.85 12.77 10.54
N THR A 49 0.20 12.08 10.97
CA THR A 49 1.21 12.64 11.86
C THR A 49 1.94 13.81 11.21
N ALA A 50 2.33 13.66 9.95
CA ALA A 50 3.04 14.73 9.21
C ALA A 50 2.18 15.98 9.06
N ARG A 51 0.89 15.81 8.78
CA ARG A 51 -0.04 16.95 8.71
C ARG A 51 -0.16 17.64 10.05
N ARG A 52 -0.39 16.87 11.12
CA ARG A 52 -0.51 17.40 12.48
C ARG A 52 0.71 18.20 12.89
N ASP A 53 1.91 17.73 12.52
CA ASP A 53 3.17 18.35 12.89
C ASP A 53 3.62 19.45 11.92
N GLY A 54 2.79 19.79 10.92
CA GLY A 54 3.06 20.89 10.03
C GLY A 54 4.00 20.61 8.86
N TYR A 55 4.30 19.33 8.60
CA TYR A 55 5.15 18.95 7.47
C TYR A 55 4.41 18.85 6.14
N LEU A 56 3.08 18.82 6.19
CA LEU A 56 2.23 18.76 4.99
C LEU A 56 1.15 19.85 5.09
N THR A 57 0.87 20.48 3.97
CA THR A 57 -0.31 21.33 3.84
C THR A 57 -1.56 20.45 3.76
N ASP A 58 -2.73 21.04 3.98
CA ASP A 58 -4.00 20.31 3.85
C ASP A 58 -4.19 19.77 2.42
N ALA A 59 -3.78 20.55 1.41
CA ALA A 59 -3.87 20.12 0.02
C ALA A 59 -2.94 18.93 -0.28
N GLU A 60 -1.70 18.98 0.20
CA GLU A 60 -0.76 17.89 0.06
C GLU A 60 -1.26 16.62 0.76
N PHE A 61 -1.75 16.77 1.97
CA PHE A 61 -2.31 15.67 2.74
C PHE A 61 -3.47 15.00 2.00
N THR A 62 -4.42 15.80 1.50
CA THR A 62 -5.58 15.27 0.79
C THR A 62 -5.18 14.50 -0.45
N THR A 63 -4.25 15.05 -1.25
CA THR A 63 -3.75 14.38 -2.45
C THR A 63 -3.09 13.04 -2.13
N LEU A 64 -2.20 13.04 -1.15
CA LEU A 64 -1.48 11.81 -0.77
C LEU A 64 -2.41 10.78 -0.16
N LEU A 65 -3.38 11.22 0.64
CA LEU A 65 -4.36 10.32 1.24
C LEU A 65 -5.24 9.66 0.18
N GLU A 66 -5.65 10.40 -0.84
CA GLU A 66 -6.42 9.85 -1.96
C GLU A 66 -5.62 8.79 -2.73
N GLN A 67 -4.35 9.06 -3.00
CA GLN A 67 -3.47 8.09 -3.66
C GLN A 67 -3.33 6.82 -2.83
N LYS A 68 -3.13 6.96 -1.51
CA LYS A 68 -3.04 5.83 -0.59
C LYS A 68 -4.32 5.00 -0.62
N ARG A 69 -5.47 5.65 -0.63
CA ARG A 69 -6.77 4.98 -0.64
C ARG A 69 -7.02 4.24 -1.95
N GLU A 70 -6.58 4.77 -3.07
CA GLU A 70 -6.65 4.06 -4.36
C GLU A 70 -5.82 2.79 -4.34
N VAL A 71 -4.62 2.86 -3.81
CA VAL A 71 -3.76 1.68 -3.64
C VAL A 71 -4.45 0.66 -2.73
N GLY A 72 -5.05 1.12 -1.64
CA GLY A 72 -5.78 0.25 -0.71
C GLY A 72 -6.95 -0.47 -1.37
N ARG A 73 -7.72 0.23 -2.21
CA ARG A 73 -8.82 -0.39 -2.95
C ARG A 73 -8.31 -1.45 -3.93
N MET A 74 -7.23 -1.16 -4.62
CA MET A 74 -6.62 -2.11 -5.56
C MET A 74 -6.12 -3.35 -4.82
N LEU A 75 -5.43 -3.17 -3.68
CA LEU A 75 -4.97 -4.29 -2.86
C LEU A 75 -6.13 -5.13 -2.35
N GLY A 76 -7.18 -4.48 -1.85
CA GLY A 76 -8.38 -5.17 -1.38
C GLY A 76 -9.03 -6.00 -2.47
N SER A 77 -9.11 -5.46 -3.68
CA SER A 77 -9.67 -6.17 -4.84
C SER A 77 -8.83 -7.42 -5.18
N MET A 78 -7.51 -7.28 -5.19
CA MET A 78 -6.63 -8.42 -5.49
C MET A 78 -6.67 -9.49 -4.42
N ILE A 79 -6.75 -9.10 -3.15
CA ILE A 79 -6.85 -10.05 -2.03
C ILE A 79 -8.19 -10.76 -2.05
N HIS A 80 -9.26 -10.03 -2.36
CA HIS A 80 -10.62 -10.57 -2.34
C HIS A 80 -10.90 -11.52 -3.51
N LYS A 81 -10.32 -11.25 -4.69
CA LYS A 81 -10.49 -12.08 -5.89
C LYS A 81 -9.14 -12.41 -6.51
N PRO A 82 -8.29 -13.16 -5.79
CA PRO A 82 -6.95 -13.46 -6.27
C PRO A 82 -6.91 -14.25 -7.57
N GLU A 83 -7.92 -15.08 -7.82
CA GLU A 83 -8.00 -15.90 -9.03
C GLU A 83 -8.03 -15.08 -10.31
N SER A 84 -8.50 -13.82 -10.24
CA SER A 84 -8.50 -12.92 -11.41
C SER A 84 -7.10 -12.51 -11.85
N PHE A 85 -6.11 -12.70 -11.00
CA PHE A 85 -4.73 -12.25 -11.22
C PHE A 85 -3.74 -13.41 -11.36
N HIS A 86 -4.21 -14.65 -11.29
CA HIS A 86 -3.35 -15.83 -11.43
C HIS A 86 -2.79 -15.95 -12.85
N LEU A 87 -1.59 -16.50 -12.95
CA LEU A 87 -1.02 -16.90 -14.23
C LEU A 87 -1.79 -18.13 -14.75
N LYS A 88 -2.19 -18.06 -16.00
CA LYS A 88 -2.86 -19.17 -16.68
C LYS A 88 -1.86 -19.99 -17.46
#